data_12a85fd7de9d87c5df40cb3540bcba8c
#
_entry.id   12a85fd7de9d87c5df40cb3540bcba8c
#
_cell.length_a   1.000
_cell.length_b   1.000
_cell.length_c   1.000
_cell.angle_alpha   90.00
_cell.angle_beta   90.00
_cell.angle_gamma   90.00
#
_symmetry.space_group_name_H-M   'P 1'
#
loop_
_entity.id
_entity.type
_entity.pdbx_description
1 polymer ?
#
loop_
_entity_poly.entity_id
_entity_poly.type
_entity_poly.pdbx_seq_one_letter_code
_entity_poly.pdbx_strand_id
1 'polypeptide(L)'
;MASQSTMDKLHDMRLSVMARAYRDQEELPAASGLSFDERLAMIVDAEWDSRRTNKRLRHLRQAGFPEQDANIADVRYDDDRKLDRAQMVELSNCSWIASRRNIIVTGASGAGKTWISNALGVAACNAFYTVRYTRLPELLDELTVFKDEEWLKQRKKYIKCDLLIIDDWLLEQVKPNEAREIMEVIEARDRTGSLILCSQFPPSAWHANLGNGAIADAVIDRVVCKSYTIHLAGEESMRKRMRGME
;
A
#
# COMPACT_ATOMS: atom_id res chain seq x y z
N MET A 1 17.73 -7.60 -41.31
CA MET A 1 18.60 -6.97 -40.28
C MET A 1 17.90 -5.76 -39.68
N ALA A 2 17.77 -5.71 -38.38
CA ALA A 2 17.25 -4.55 -37.66
C ALA A 2 18.04 -3.32 -38.09
N SER A 3 17.37 -2.30 -38.60
CA SER A 3 18.06 -1.07 -39.02
C SER A 3 18.70 -0.42 -37.76
N GLN A 4 20.01 -0.19 -37.80
CA GLN A 4 20.70 0.52 -36.70
C GLN A 4 19.99 1.84 -36.36
N SER A 5 19.54 2.58 -37.38
CA SER A 5 18.77 3.82 -37.21
C SER A 5 17.46 3.60 -36.44
N THR A 6 16.75 2.46 -36.59
CA THR A 6 15.53 2.15 -35.85
C THR A 6 15.87 1.82 -34.40
N MET A 7 16.94 1.07 -34.17
CA MET A 7 17.44 0.77 -32.80
C MET A 7 17.79 2.03 -32.03
N ASP A 8 18.52 2.95 -32.67
CA ASP A 8 18.94 4.21 -32.05
C ASP A 8 17.72 5.06 -31.67
N LYS A 9 16.71 5.15 -32.56
CA LYS A 9 15.45 5.86 -32.25
C LYS A 9 14.68 5.23 -31.08
N LEU A 10 14.61 3.89 -31.01
CA LEU A 10 13.96 3.21 -29.88
C LEU A 10 14.68 3.50 -28.56
N HIS A 11 16.01 3.55 -28.56
CA HIS A 11 16.80 3.92 -27.38
C HIS A 11 16.58 5.39 -26.99
N ASP A 12 16.56 6.31 -27.94
CA ASP A 12 16.28 7.73 -27.69
C ASP A 12 14.88 7.94 -27.08
N MET A 13 13.90 7.16 -27.53
CA MET A 13 12.54 7.13 -26.98
C MET A 13 12.45 6.38 -25.64
N ARG A 14 13.56 5.86 -25.08
CA ARG A 14 13.62 5.05 -23.86
C ARG A 14 12.78 3.76 -23.94
N LEU A 15 12.78 3.13 -25.11
CA LEU A 15 12.11 1.86 -25.40
C LEU A 15 13.14 0.72 -25.53
N SER A 16 14.01 0.58 -24.52
CA SER A 16 15.17 -0.31 -24.57
C SER A 16 14.79 -1.80 -24.64
N VAL A 17 13.67 -2.18 -24.01
CA VAL A 17 13.19 -3.56 -24.04
C VAL A 17 12.58 -3.87 -25.41
N MET A 18 11.82 -2.94 -25.97
CA MET A 18 11.29 -3.01 -27.33
C MET A 18 12.42 -3.15 -28.36
N ALA A 19 13.50 -2.36 -28.21
CA ALA A 19 14.67 -2.45 -29.06
C ALA A 19 15.32 -3.85 -28.99
N ARG A 20 15.45 -4.41 -27.79
CA ARG A 20 15.96 -5.77 -27.59
C ARG A 20 15.06 -6.81 -28.25
N ALA A 21 13.75 -6.78 -27.95
CA ALA A 21 12.78 -7.70 -28.53
C ALA A 21 12.75 -7.64 -30.06
N TYR A 22 12.91 -6.44 -30.65
CA TYR A 22 13.04 -6.27 -32.08
C TYR A 22 14.29 -6.96 -32.68
N ARG A 23 15.44 -6.85 -32.01
CA ARG A 23 16.66 -7.54 -32.39
C ARG A 23 16.53 -9.06 -32.27
N ASP A 24 16.02 -9.51 -31.13
CA ASP A 24 15.90 -10.94 -30.81
C ASP A 24 15.00 -11.67 -31.82
N GLN A 25 13.99 -11.00 -32.42
CA GLN A 25 13.16 -11.58 -33.47
C GLN A 25 13.91 -11.90 -34.75
N GLU A 26 15.02 -11.23 -35.04
CA GLU A 26 15.84 -11.55 -36.24
C GLU A 26 16.64 -12.83 -36.06
N GLU A 27 16.97 -13.17 -34.80
CA GLU A 27 17.75 -14.35 -34.44
C GLU A 27 16.87 -15.59 -34.20
N LEU A 28 15.54 -15.41 -34.07
CA LEU A 28 14.59 -16.48 -33.79
C LEU A 28 14.01 -17.08 -35.09
N PRO A 29 14.38 -18.33 -35.49
CA PRO A 29 13.83 -18.99 -36.69
C PRO A 29 12.29 -19.09 -36.65
N ALA A 30 11.70 -19.23 -35.48
CA ALA A 30 10.24 -19.29 -35.27
C ALA A 30 9.53 -17.97 -35.66
N ALA A 31 10.20 -16.82 -35.61
CA ALA A 31 9.62 -15.54 -35.98
C ALA A 31 9.37 -15.36 -37.47
N SER A 32 10.06 -16.14 -38.34
CA SER A 32 9.89 -16.05 -39.80
C SER A 32 8.53 -16.57 -40.30
N GLY A 33 7.83 -17.39 -39.47
CA GLY A 33 6.49 -17.89 -39.79
C GLY A 33 5.34 -17.02 -39.27
N LEU A 34 5.64 -15.98 -38.51
CA LEU A 34 4.65 -15.09 -37.91
C LEU A 34 4.31 -13.92 -38.84
N SER A 35 3.05 -13.49 -38.82
CA SER A 35 2.60 -12.27 -39.48
C SER A 35 3.28 -11.02 -38.92
N PHE A 36 3.22 -9.91 -39.64
CA PHE A 36 3.73 -8.63 -39.14
C PHE A 36 3.04 -8.21 -37.82
N ASP A 37 1.72 -8.39 -37.72
CA ASP A 37 0.95 -8.00 -36.54
C ASP A 37 1.34 -8.81 -35.31
N GLU A 38 1.55 -10.12 -35.45
CA GLU A 38 2.02 -10.98 -34.34
C GLU A 38 3.42 -10.57 -33.89
N ARG A 39 4.32 -10.30 -34.82
CA ARG A 39 5.68 -9.85 -34.50
C ARG A 39 5.70 -8.49 -33.82
N LEU A 40 4.89 -7.55 -34.29
CA LEU A 40 4.75 -6.24 -33.67
C LEU A 40 4.14 -6.34 -32.26
N ALA A 41 3.10 -7.16 -32.09
CA ALA A 41 2.51 -7.39 -30.78
C ALA A 41 3.54 -7.91 -29.77
N MET A 42 4.34 -8.92 -30.12
CA MET A 42 5.40 -9.44 -29.24
C MET A 42 6.40 -8.35 -28.80
N ILE A 43 6.79 -7.45 -29.69
CA ILE A 43 7.73 -6.37 -29.40
C ILE A 43 7.09 -5.35 -28.44
N VAL A 44 5.83 -4.97 -28.70
CA VAL A 44 5.08 -4.01 -27.88
C VAL A 44 4.81 -4.60 -26.49
N ASP A 45 4.37 -5.86 -26.41
CA ASP A 45 4.07 -6.56 -25.15
C ASP A 45 5.31 -6.67 -24.26
N ALA A 46 6.48 -6.95 -24.84
CA ALA A 46 7.72 -7.00 -24.06
C ALA A 46 8.03 -5.67 -23.34
N GLU A 47 7.88 -4.54 -24.01
CA GLU A 47 8.08 -3.22 -23.40
C GLU A 47 6.98 -2.90 -22.39
N TRP A 48 5.73 -3.20 -22.72
CA TRP A 48 4.57 -2.99 -21.86
C TRP A 48 4.71 -3.74 -20.53
N ASP A 49 5.02 -5.03 -20.59
CA ASP A 49 5.17 -5.88 -19.42
C ASP A 49 6.35 -5.45 -18.56
N SER A 50 7.46 -5.09 -19.18
CA SER A 50 8.62 -4.53 -18.49
C SER A 50 8.27 -3.24 -17.74
N ARG A 51 7.57 -2.31 -18.40
CA ARG A 51 7.14 -1.05 -17.76
C ARG A 51 6.16 -1.28 -16.62
N ARG A 52 5.20 -2.19 -16.79
CA ARG A 52 4.27 -2.57 -15.71
C ARG A 52 5.00 -3.17 -14.53
N THR A 53 5.90 -4.11 -14.79
CA THR A 53 6.72 -4.74 -13.75
C THR A 53 7.57 -3.71 -13.01
N ASN A 54 8.26 -2.83 -13.74
CA ASN A 54 9.08 -1.78 -13.15
C ASN A 54 8.25 -0.77 -12.34
N LYS A 55 7.05 -0.41 -12.82
CA LYS A 55 6.12 0.45 -12.08
C LYS A 55 5.70 -0.20 -10.75
N ARG A 56 5.29 -1.47 -10.79
CA ARG A 56 4.92 -2.25 -9.60
C ARG A 56 6.07 -2.32 -8.59
N LEU A 57 7.26 -2.70 -9.02
CA LEU A 57 8.44 -2.80 -8.16
C LEU A 57 8.84 -1.44 -7.55
N ARG A 58 8.64 -0.35 -8.29
CA ARG A 58 8.84 0.99 -7.77
C ARG A 58 7.84 1.33 -6.68
N HIS A 59 6.55 1.02 -6.87
CA HIS A 59 5.52 1.25 -5.85
C HIS A 59 5.82 0.46 -4.57
N LEU A 60 6.17 -0.83 -4.68
CA LEU A 60 6.56 -1.67 -3.54
C LEU A 60 7.75 -1.08 -2.76
N ARG A 61 8.82 -0.68 -3.47
CA ARG A 61 9.98 -0.06 -2.81
C ARG A 61 9.67 1.27 -2.14
N GLN A 62 8.81 2.08 -2.75
CA GLN A 62 8.43 3.40 -2.22
C GLN A 62 7.44 3.31 -1.05
N ALA A 63 6.71 2.22 -0.92
CA ALA A 63 5.71 2.04 0.14
C ALA A 63 6.33 1.98 1.54
N GLY A 64 7.55 1.45 1.68
CA GLY A 64 8.25 1.37 2.97
C GLY A 64 7.73 0.29 3.91
N PHE A 65 7.20 -0.82 3.37
CA PHE A 65 6.71 -1.93 4.18
C PHE A 65 7.82 -2.59 5.00
N PRO A 66 7.61 -2.85 6.31
CA PRO A 66 8.49 -3.71 7.10
C PRO A 66 8.42 -5.18 6.66
N GLU A 67 7.25 -5.65 6.19
CA GLU A 67 7.01 -7.01 5.72
C GLU A 67 6.75 -6.96 4.20
N GLN A 68 7.82 -6.92 3.42
CA GLN A 68 7.71 -6.75 1.95
C GLN A 68 7.17 -7.99 1.23
N ASP A 69 7.32 -9.16 1.85
CA ASP A 69 6.87 -10.45 1.31
C ASP A 69 5.44 -10.80 1.74
N ALA A 70 4.78 -9.94 2.52
CA ALA A 70 3.41 -10.19 2.97
C ALA A 70 2.46 -10.33 1.77
N ASN A 71 1.71 -11.45 1.73
CA ASN A 71 0.80 -11.75 0.64
C ASN A 71 -0.56 -12.19 1.18
N ILE A 72 -1.62 -11.75 0.53
CA ILE A 72 -3.00 -12.17 0.88
C ILE A 72 -3.19 -13.69 0.77
N ALA A 73 -2.49 -14.36 -0.15
CA ALA A 73 -2.54 -15.81 -0.30
C ALA A 73 -2.01 -16.57 0.94
N ASP A 74 -1.10 -15.94 1.71
CA ASP A 74 -0.47 -16.54 2.89
C ASP A 74 -1.20 -16.21 4.18
N VAL A 75 -2.37 -15.54 4.09
CA VAL A 75 -3.21 -15.25 5.25
C VAL A 75 -3.70 -16.54 5.90
N ARG A 76 -3.43 -16.69 7.19
CA ARG A 76 -3.91 -17.83 7.97
C ARG A 76 -5.30 -17.52 8.55
N TYR A 77 -6.22 -18.44 8.33
CA TYR A 77 -7.62 -18.36 8.75
C TYR A 77 -7.90 -19.38 9.87
N ASP A 78 -7.02 -19.41 10.86
CA ASP A 78 -7.21 -20.27 12.04
C ASP A 78 -8.47 -19.84 12.79
N ASP A 79 -9.27 -20.80 13.29
CA ASP A 79 -10.61 -20.56 13.89
C ASP A 79 -10.61 -19.55 15.03
N ASP A 80 -9.54 -19.55 15.84
CA ASP A 80 -9.38 -18.62 16.97
C ASP A 80 -9.14 -17.16 16.53
N ARG A 81 -8.71 -16.92 15.30
CA ARG A 81 -8.48 -15.57 14.76
C ARG A 81 -9.76 -14.86 14.33
N LYS A 82 -10.83 -15.60 14.08
CA LYS A 82 -12.12 -15.08 13.60
C LYS A 82 -12.03 -14.15 12.38
N LEU A 83 -11.02 -14.39 11.53
CA LEU A 83 -10.79 -13.61 10.33
C LEU A 83 -11.70 -14.10 9.21
N ASP A 84 -12.52 -13.23 8.66
CA ASP A 84 -13.42 -13.54 7.57
C ASP A 84 -12.67 -13.62 6.23
N ARG A 85 -12.64 -14.84 5.66
CA ARG A 85 -11.98 -15.10 4.38
C ARG A 85 -12.66 -14.38 3.21
N ALA A 86 -14.00 -14.31 3.21
CA ALA A 86 -14.74 -13.64 2.15
C ALA A 86 -14.43 -12.14 2.14
N GLN A 87 -14.41 -11.51 3.31
CA GLN A 87 -14.02 -10.12 3.47
C GLN A 87 -12.57 -9.88 2.97
N MET A 88 -11.62 -10.74 3.33
CA MET A 88 -10.23 -10.60 2.90
C MET A 88 -10.08 -10.71 1.37
N VAL A 89 -10.81 -11.63 0.74
CA VAL A 89 -10.85 -11.78 -0.73
C VAL A 89 -11.45 -10.53 -1.37
N GLU A 90 -12.56 -10.00 -0.84
CA GLU A 90 -13.16 -8.74 -1.32
C GLU A 90 -12.18 -7.57 -1.22
N LEU A 91 -11.52 -7.40 -0.08
CA LEU A 91 -10.58 -6.31 0.15
C LEU A 91 -9.32 -6.43 -0.71
N SER A 92 -8.92 -7.65 -1.09
CA SER A 92 -7.76 -7.89 -1.95
C SER A 92 -7.90 -7.37 -3.37
N ASN A 93 -9.14 -7.16 -3.86
CA ASN A 93 -9.39 -6.58 -5.18
C ASN A 93 -9.16 -5.05 -5.25
N CYS A 94 -8.93 -4.41 -4.11
CA CYS A 94 -8.60 -2.99 -3.96
C CYS A 94 -9.68 -2.00 -4.46
N SER A 95 -10.91 -2.44 -4.74
CA SER A 95 -12.02 -1.57 -5.19
C SER A 95 -12.40 -0.50 -4.16
N TRP A 96 -12.17 -0.80 -2.88
CA TRP A 96 -12.38 0.10 -1.76
C TRP A 96 -11.46 1.34 -1.81
N ILE A 97 -10.26 1.23 -2.42
CA ILE A 97 -9.36 2.38 -2.63
C ILE A 97 -9.96 3.34 -3.65
N ALA A 98 -10.46 2.82 -4.78
CA ALA A 98 -11.14 3.64 -5.78
C ALA A 98 -12.39 4.34 -5.19
N SER A 99 -13.09 3.68 -4.26
CA SER A 99 -14.25 4.22 -3.55
C SER A 99 -13.88 5.09 -2.34
N ARG A 100 -12.60 5.31 -2.08
CA ARG A 100 -12.05 6.11 -0.96
C ARG A 100 -12.60 5.66 0.40
N ARG A 101 -12.71 4.37 0.58
CA ARG A 101 -13.05 3.75 1.85
C ARG A 101 -11.81 3.45 2.65
N ASN A 102 -11.96 3.34 3.96
CA ASN A 102 -10.86 3.04 4.87
C ASN A 102 -10.96 1.60 5.38
N ILE A 103 -9.89 1.11 5.98
CA ILE A 103 -9.86 -0.15 6.71
C ILE A 103 -9.32 0.11 8.12
N ILE A 104 -10.00 -0.41 9.12
CA ILE A 104 -9.55 -0.41 10.50
C ILE A 104 -9.21 -1.85 10.86
N VAL A 105 -7.96 -2.10 11.22
CA VAL A 105 -7.47 -3.41 11.67
C VAL A 105 -7.24 -3.34 13.17
N THR A 106 -8.02 -4.10 13.95
CA THR A 106 -7.90 -4.13 15.41
C THR A 106 -7.49 -5.50 15.92
N GLY A 107 -6.87 -5.55 17.09
CA GLY A 107 -6.46 -6.80 17.75
C GLY A 107 -5.29 -6.60 18.70
N ALA A 108 -5.01 -7.58 19.54
CA ALA A 108 -3.93 -7.56 20.51
C ALA A 108 -2.54 -7.40 19.87
N SER A 109 -1.52 -7.08 20.66
CA SER A 109 -0.13 -7.10 20.18
C SER A 109 0.25 -8.49 19.72
N GLY A 110 0.90 -8.56 18.53
CA GLY A 110 1.29 -9.83 17.94
C GLY A 110 0.17 -10.59 17.18
N ALA A 111 -1.08 -10.09 17.13
CA ALA A 111 -2.18 -10.72 16.39
C ALA A 111 -1.98 -10.72 14.84
N GLY A 112 -0.97 -10.02 14.33
CA GLY A 112 -0.67 -9.97 12.89
C GLY A 112 -1.29 -8.78 12.14
N LYS A 113 -1.66 -7.71 12.85
CA LYS A 113 -2.22 -6.47 12.26
C LYS A 113 -1.31 -5.89 11.18
N THR A 114 -0.03 -5.68 11.52
CA THR A 114 1.00 -5.17 10.61
C THR A 114 1.11 -6.03 9.36
N TRP A 115 1.14 -7.35 9.54
CA TRP A 115 1.25 -8.29 8.42
C TRP A 115 0.03 -8.22 7.48
N ILE A 116 -1.19 -8.22 8.03
CA ILE A 116 -2.44 -8.09 7.25
C ILE A 116 -2.48 -6.75 6.50
N SER A 117 -2.13 -5.64 7.15
CA SER A 117 -2.10 -4.33 6.51
C SER A 117 -1.08 -4.25 5.39
N ASN A 118 0.11 -4.86 5.58
CA ASN A 118 1.13 -4.93 4.54
C ASN A 118 0.69 -5.82 3.38
N ALA A 119 0.05 -6.97 3.63
CA ALA A 119 -0.48 -7.83 2.58
C ALA A 119 -1.53 -7.11 1.71
N LEU A 120 -2.43 -6.33 2.32
CA LEU A 120 -3.37 -5.46 1.59
C LEU A 120 -2.63 -4.32 0.85
N GLY A 121 -1.60 -3.75 1.44
CA GLY A 121 -0.75 -2.74 0.81
C GLY A 121 0.01 -3.28 -0.40
N VAL A 122 0.55 -4.48 -0.31
CA VAL A 122 1.21 -5.19 -1.44
C VAL A 122 0.20 -5.47 -2.56
N ALA A 123 -1.02 -5.91 -2.21
CA ALA A 123 -2.10 -6.10 -3.19
C ALA A 123 -2.43 -4.76 -3.90
N ALA A 124 -2.49 -3.65 -3.17
CA ALA A 124 -2.70 -2.32 -3.74
C ALA A 124 -1.55 -1.89 -4.68
N CYS A 125 -0.29 -2.14 -4.32
CA CYS A 125 0.85 -1.90 -5.22
C CYS A 125 0.78 -2.75 -6.49
N ASN A 126 0.34 -4.01 -6.39
CA ASN A 126 0.12 -4.90 -7.52
C ASN A 126 -1.01 -4.40 -8.44
N ALA A 127 -2.03 -3.74 -7.87
CA ALA A 127 -3.09 -3.03 -8.59
C ALA A 127 -2.67 -1.62 -9.06
N PHE A 128 -1.39 -1.27 -8.98
CA PHE A 128 -0.78 0.00 -9.40
C PHE A 128 -1.16 1.24 -8.59
N TYR A 129 -1.72 1.08 -7.41
CA TYR A 129 -1.89 2.19 -6.46
C TYR A 129 -0.56 2.57 -5.82
N THR A 130 -0.40 3.84 -5.51
CA THR A 130 0.71 4.34 -4.71
C THR A 130 0.39 4.16 -3.23
N VAL A 131 1.29 3.47 -2.51
CA VAL A 131 1.09 3.15 -1.09
C VAL A 131 2.22 3.77 -0.26
N ARG A 132 1.88 4.22 0.94
CA ARG A 132 2.84 4.61 1.97
C ARG A 132 2.49 3.91 3.28
N TYR A 133 3.47 3.25 3.87
CA TYR A 133 3.41 2.71 5.23
C TYR A 133 4.21 3.61 6.18
N THR A 134 3.71 3.80 7.38
CA THR A 134 4.40 4.47 8.49
C THR A 134 3.80 4.02 9.82
N ARG A 135 4.54 4.18 10.91
CA ARG A 135 3.98 4.08 12.26
C ARG A 135 3.52 5.46 12.71
N LEU A 136 2.49 5.53 13.55
CA LEU A 136 1.99 6.84 14.04
C LEU A 136 3.08 7.68 14.71
N PRO A 137 3.93 7.14 15.61
CA PRO A 137 5.02 7.93 16.20
C PRO A 137 5.97 8.51 15.15
N GLU A 138 6.38 7.73 14.14
CA GLU A 138 7.28 8.19 13.08
C GLU A 138 6.65 9.30 12.24
N LEU A 139 5.35 9.17 11.91
CA LEU A 139 4.60 10.21 11.22
C LEU A 139 4.57 11.50 12.00
N LEU A 140 4.30 11.42 13.32
CA LEU A 140 4.25 12.59 14.20
C LEU A 140 5.61 13.26 14.33
N ASP A 141 6.68 12.48 14.48
CA ASP A 141 8.05 12.99 14.53
C ASP A 141 8.39 13.72 13.23
N GLU A 142 8.11 13.14 12.06
CA GLU A 142 8.36 13.81 10.78
C GLU A 142 7.53 15.09 10.60
N LEU A 143 6.30 15.16 11.11
CA LEU A 143 5.44 16.33 10.95
C LEU A 143 5.70 17.43 11.99
N THR A 144 6.20 17.09 13.18
CA THR A 144 6.43 18.06 14.25
C THR A 144 7.84 18.66 14.26
N VAL A 145 8.84 17.96 13.73
CA VAL A 145 10.25 18.43 13.70
C VAL A 145 10.50 19.45 12.62
N PHE A 146 9.90 19.29 11.46
CA PHE A 146 10.10 20.19 10.33
C PHE A 146 9.20 21.43 10.41
N LYS A 147 9.71 22.56 9.88
CA LYS A 147 8.96 23.82 9.72
C LYS A 147 9.13 24.31 8.28
N ASP A 148 8.20 25.14 7.85
CA ASP A 148 8.22 25.83 6.55
C ASP A 148 8.11 24.88 5.32
N GLU A 149 8.94 25.09 4.30
CA GLU A 149 8.86 24.34 3.03
C GLU A 149 9.14 22.85 3.18
N GLU A 150 10.02 22.46 4.10
CA GLU A 150 10.35 21.05 4.33
C GLU A 150 9.16 20.31 4.97
N TRP A 151 8.47 20.94 5.91
CA TRP A 151 7.22 20.42 6.47
C TRP A 151 6.16 20.14 5.38
N LEU A 152 5.99 21.08 4.43
CA LEU A 152 5.08 20.88 3.30
C LEU A 152 5.48 19.69 2.42
N LYS A 153 6.77 19.45 2.21
CA LYS A 153 7.26 18.29 1.43
C LYS A 153 6.99 16.97 2.15
N GLN A 154 7.26 16.90 3.46
CA GLN A 154 7.03 15.71 4.27
C GLN A 154 5.52 15.38 4.29
N ARG A 155 4.69 16.36 4.58
CA ARG A 155 3.24 16.22 4.60
C ARG A 155 2.68 15.73 3.25
N LYS A 156 3.19 16.25 2.12
CA LYS A 156 2.78 15.81 0.78
C LYS A 156 3.00 14.31 0.53
N LYS A 157 4.01 13.69 1.14
CA LYS A 157 4.25 12.24 1.02
C LYS A 157 3.08 11.42 1.56
N TYR A 158 2.49 11.88 2.68
CA TYR A 158 1.37 11.20 3.34
C TYR A 158 0.01 11.52 2.71
N ILE A 159 -0.13 12.70 2.09
CA ILE A 159 -1.41 13.13 1.49
C ILE A 159 -1.58 12.62 0.06
N LYS A 160 -0.51 12.57 -0.75
CA LYS A 160 -0.61 12.31 -2.19
C LYS A 160 -0.68 10.83 -2.58
N CYS A 161 -0.35 9.90 -1.70
CA CYS A 161 -0.47 8.47 -2.00
C CYS A 161 -1.95 8.05 -2.03
N ASP A 162 -2.28 7.06 -2.86
CA ASP A 162 -3.64 6.53 -2.96
C ASP A 162 -4.06 5.83 -1.65
N LEU A 163 -3.11 5.14 -1.01
CA LEU A 163 -3.30 4.43 0.25
C LEU A 163 -2.21 4.81 1.26
N LEU A 164 -2.62 5.26 2.44
CA LEU A 164 -1.75 5.45 3.60
C LEU A 164 -2.06 4.41 4.66
N ILE A 165 -1.05 3.66 5.07
CA ILE A 165 -1.12 2.69 6.17
C ILE A 165 -0.43 3.32 7.39
N ILE A 166 -1.18 3.48 8.47
CA ILE A 166 -0.66 3.97 9.75
C ILE A 166 -0.76 2.85 10.77
N ASP A 167 0.38 2.31 11.14
CA ASP A 167 0.49 1.29 12.19
C ASP A 167 0.67 1.92 13.57
N ASP A 168 0.49 1.13 14.61
CA ASP A 168 0.51 1.57 16.03
C ASP A 168 -0.42 2.78 16.29
N TRP A 169 -1.58 2.78 15.61
CA TRP A 169 -2.55 3.86 15.69
C TRP A 169 -3.06 4.04 17.11
N LEU A 170 -2.78 5.24 17.69
CA LEU A 170 -3.22 5.67 19.03
C LEU A 170 -2.90 4.64 20.14
N LEU A 171 -1.69 4.08 20.08
CA LEU A 171 -1.21 3.17 21.12
C LEU A 171 -1.06 3.90 22.46
N GLU A 172 -0.69 5.16 22.41
CA GLU A 172 -0.55 6.09 23.53
C GLU A 172 -1.37 7.36 23.27
N GLN A 173 -1.60 8.14 24.32
CA GLN A 173 -2.25 9.43 24.21
C GLN A 173 -1.33 10.42 23.49
N VAL A 174 -1.83 11.07 22.45
CA VAL A 174 -1.10 12.09 21.71
C VAL A 174 -1.20 13.47 22.35
N LYS A 175 -0.22 14.32 22.10
CA LYS A 175 -0.23 15.72 22.54
C LYS A 175 -1.20 16.55 21.70
N PRO A 176 -1.67 17.70 22.23
CA PRO A 176 -2.64 18.55 21.49
C PRO A 176 -2.16 19.04 20.11
N ASN A 177 -0.86 19.31 19.96
CA ASN A 177 -0.27 19.68 18.67
C ASN A 177 -0.21 18.49 17.70
N GLU A 178 0.08 17.28 18.21
CA GLU A 178 0.09 16.04 17.43
C GLU A 178 -1.32 15.67 16.96
N ALA A 179 -2.34 15.82 17.81
CA ALA A 179 -3.73 15.62 17.44
C ALA A 179 -4.18 16.54 16.28
N ARG A 180 -3.67 17.78 16.23
CA ARG A 180 -3.91 18.71 15.13
C ARG A 180 -3.27 18.22 13.83
N GLU A 181 -2.01 17.75 13.88
CA GLU A 181 -1.33 17.20 12.69
C GLU A 181 -2.07 15.97 12.16
N ILE A 182 -2.52 15.07 13.05
CA ILE A 182 -3.38 13.94 12.68
C ILE A 182 -4.63 14.42 11.95
N MET A 183 -5.36 15.39 12.53
CA MET A 183 -6.58 15.93 11.95
C MET A 183 -6.33 16.50 10.56
N GLU A 184 -5.27 17.28 10.38
CA GLU A 184 -4.90 17.88 9.10
C GLU A 184 -4.59 16.83 8.01
N VAL A 185 -3.90 15.74 8.38
CA VAL A 185 -3.62 14.64 7.45
C VAL A 185 -4.91 13.89 7.09
N ILE A 186 -5.74 13.57 8.07
CA ILE A 186 -7.01 12.86 7.86
C ILE A 186 -7.96 13.70 6.99
N GLU A 187 -8.11 14.99 7.27
CA GLU A 187 -8.97 15.90 6.50
C GLU A 187 -8.51 16.04 5.05
N ALA A 188 -7.21 16.22 4.83
CA ALA A 188 -6.65 16.32 3.48
C ALA A 188 -6.85 15.02 2.67
N ARG A 189 -6.95 13.87 3.34
CA ARG A 189 -7.14 12.57 2.70
C ARG A 189 -8.61 12.17 2.53
N ASP A 190 -9.53 12.72 3.29
CA ASP A 190 -10.95 12.28 3.30
C ASP A 190 -11.60 12.22 1.91
N ARG A 191 -11.12 13.03 0.95
CA ARG A 191 -11.61 13.06 -0.43
C ARG A 191 -10.61 12.60 -1.48
N THR A 192 -9.39 12.29 -1.10
CA THR A 192 -8.30 12.07 -2.06
C THR A 192 -7.69 10.67 -2.00
N GLY A 193 -7.76 9.98 -0.87
CA GLY A 193 -7.16 8.68 -0.71
C GLY A 193 -7.77 7.87 0.43
N SER A 194 -7.34 6.62 0.55
CA SER A 194 -7.79 5.68 1.58
C SER A 194 -6.77 5.52 2.70
N LEU A 195 -7.24 5.01 3.84
CA LEU A 195 -6.43 4.71 5.03
C LEU A 195 -6.56 3.24 5.41
N ILE A 196 -5.46 2.68 5.92
CA ILE A 196 -5.51 1.50 6.80
C ILE A 196 -4.94 1.93 8.15
N LEU A 197 -5.72 1.78 9.22
CA LEU A 197 -5.31 2.09 10.57
C LEU A 197 -5.21 0.80 11.39
N CYS A 198 -4.00 0.50 11.90
CA CYS A 198 -3.77 -0.68 12.75
C CYS A 198 -3.69 -0.26 14.21
N SER A 199 -4.67 -0.67 15.00
CA SER A 199 -4.77 -0.29 16.42
C SER A 199 -4.91 -1.50 17.35
N GLN A 200 -4.41 -1.38 18.56
CA GLN A 200 -4.70 -2.35 19.62
C GLN A 200 -6.06 -2.08 20.28
N PHE A 201 -6.59 -0.89 20.11
CA PHE A 201 -7.84 -0.44 20.71
C PHE A 201 -8.97 -0.33 19.66
N PRO A 202 -10.20 -0.61 20.05
CA PRO A 202 -11.36 -0.35 19.19
C PRO A 202 -11.57 1.16 19.01
N PRO A 203 -12.25 1.61 17.92
CA PRO A 203 -12.51 3.02 17.68
C PRO A 203 -13.19 3.77 18.82
N SER A 204 -14.00 3.08 19.64
CA SER A 204 -14.64 3.64 20.81
C SER A 204 -13.66 4.14 21.90
N ALA A 205 -12.45 3.61 21.92
CA ALA A 205 -11.40 4.01 22.86
C ALA A 205 -10.48 5.13 22.32
N TRP A 206 -10.57 5.47 21.03
CA TRP A 206 -9.65 6.43 20.41
C TRP A 206 -9.87 7.87 20.88
N HIS A 207 -11.07 8.21 21.31
CA HIS A 207 -11.44 9.56 21.74
C HIS A 207 -10.53 10.06 22.88
N ALA A 208 -10.31 9.22 23.89
CA ALA A 208 -9.43 9.56 25.02
C ALA A 208 -7.96 9.74 24.56
N ASN A 209 -7.47 8.87 23.66
CA ASN A 209 -6.10 8.92 23.19
C ASN A 209 -5.84 10.11 22.23
N LEU A 210 -6.87 10.66 21.61
CA LEU A 210 -6.82 11.91 20.84
C LEU A 210 -6.96 13.17 21.70
N GLY A 211 -7.06 13.04 23.02
CA GLY A 211 -7.16 14.17 23.94
C GLY A 211 -8.57 14.70 24.16
N ASN A 212 -9.59 13.99 23.70
CA ASN A 212 -11.01 14.34 23.76
C ASN A 212 -11.38 15.61 22.96
N GLY A 213 -12.67 15.94 22.90
CA GLY A 213 -13.18 17.18 22.28
C GLY A 213 -13.27 17.13 20.76
N ALA A 214 -13.50 18.29 20.15
CA ALA A 214 -13.90 18.44 18.76
C ALA A 214 -12.92 17.85 17.72
N ILE A 215 -11.61 17.86 18.02
CA ILE A 215 -10.61 17.26 17.13
C ILE A 215 -10.77 15.73 17.12
N ALA A 216 -10.96 15.12 18.28
CA ALA A 216 -11.18 13.68 18.39
C ALA A 216 -12.46 13.26 17.67
N ASP A 217 -13.57 14.00 17.89
CA ASP A 217 -14.84 13.76 17.19
C ASP A 217 -14.66 13.82 15.68
N ALA A 218 -14.00 14.84 15.18
CA ALA A 218 -13.81 15.08 13.76
C ALA A 218 -12.91 14.02 13.09
N VAL A 219 -11.85 13.57 13.75
CA VAL A 219 -10.98 12.49 13.26
C VAL A 219 -11.74 11.17 13.20
N ILE A 220 -12.44 10.81 14.28
CA ILE A 220 -13.17 9.54 14.40
C ILE A 220 -14.29 9.48 13.38
N ASP A 221 -15.08 10.54 13.24
CA ASP A 221 -16.18 10.61 12.26
C ASP A 221 -15.68 10.35 10.83
N ARG A 222 -14.63 11.06 10.39
CA ARG A 222 -14.06 10.91 9.04
C ARG A 222 -13.48 9.52 8.78
N VAL A 223 -12.87 8.92 9.78
CA VAL A 223 -12.25 7.61 9.63
C VAL A 223 -13.30 6.50 9.67
N VAL A 224 -14.18 6.49 10.68
CA VAL A 224 -15.03 5.34 10.99
C VAL A 224 -16.21 5.23 10.04
N CYS A 225 -16.86 6.34 9.66
CA CYS A 225 -18.08 6.34 8.84
C CYS A 225 -17.93 5.62 7.49
N LYS A 226 -16.71 5.50 6.96
CA LYS A 226 -16.41 4.91 5.64
C LYS A 226 -15.49 3.70 5.73
N SER A 227 -15.41 3.05 6.90
CA SER A 227 -14.44 1.99 7.14
C SER A 227 -15.02 0.59 7.08
N TYR A 228 -14.25 -0.33 6.50
CA TYR A 228 -14.34 -1.75 6.82
C TYR A 228 -13.56 -2.02 8.11
N THR A 229 -14.05 -2.93 8.94
CA THR A 229 -13.34 -3.33 10.17
C THR A 229 -12.89 -4.78 10.05
N ILE A 230 -11.62 -5.02 10.32
CA ILE A 230 -11.02 -6.34 10.46
C ILE A 230 -10.62 -6.47 11.93
N HIS A 231 -11.23 -7.43 12.63
CA HIS A 231 -10.88 -7.74 14.00
C HIS A 231 -10.09 -9.04 14.06
N LEU A 232 -8.85 -8.96 14.51
CA LEU A 232 -7.97 -10.12 14.72
C LEU A 232 -8.09 -10.57 16.17
N ALA A 233 -8.90 -11.61 16.38
CA ALA A 233 -8.99 -12.30 17.66
C ALA A 233 -7.79 -13.26 17.82
N GLY A 234 -7.67 -13.89 18.96
CA GLY A 234 -6.64 -14.87 19.29
C GLY A 234 -5.80 -14.41 20.47
N GLU A 235 -5.56 -15.34 21.41
CA GLU A 235 -4.77 -15.09 22.62
C GLU A 235 -3.27 -15.26 22.36
N GLU A 236 -2.91 -16.09 21.39
CA GLU A 236 -1.53 -16.40 21.08
C GLU A 236 -0.95 -15.53 19.97
N SER A 237 0.23 -14.97 20.25
CA SER A 237 0.96 -14.15 19.27
C SER A 237 1.36 -14.97 18.04
N MET A 238 1.10 -14.46 16.84
CA MET A 238 1.54 -15.06 15.57
C MET A 238 3.07 -15.24 15.52
N ARG A 239 3.83 -14.36 16.17
CA ARG A 239 5.30 -14.50 16.28
C ARG A 239 5.70 -15.75 17.06
N LYS A 240 4.92 -16.15 18.09
CA LYS A 240 5.17 -17.40 18.83
C LYS A 240 4.79 -18.62 18.00
N ARG A 241 3.66 -18.56 17.29
CA ARG A 241 3.21 -19.67 16.41
C ARG A 241 4.22 -19.96 15.30
N MET A 242 4.80 -18.93 14.69
CA MET A 242 5.82 -19.10 13.64
C MET A 242 7.11 -19.75 14.18
N ARG A 243 7.56 -19.36 15.38
CA ARG A 243 8.75 -19.97 16.01
C ARG A 243 8.56 -21.42 16.47
N GLY A 244 7.33 -21.84 16.73
CA GLY A 244 7.01 -23.22 17.14
C GLY A 244 6.85 -24.20 15.97
N MET A 245 7.00 -23.72 14.72
CA MET A 245 6.95 -24.52 13.50
C MET A 245 8.33 -24.74 12.85
N GLU A 246 9.38 -24.09 13.37
CA GLU A 246 10.79 -24.36 13.07
C GLU A 246 11.32 -25.47 13.97
#